data_7039307e8137752359813ec6d002b0bc
#
_entry.id   7039307e8137752359813ec6d002b0bc
#
_cell.length_a   1.000
_cell.length_b   1.000
_cell.length_c   1.000
_cell.angle_alpha   90.00
_cell.angle_beta   90.00
_cell.angle_gamma   90.00
#
_symmetry.space_group_name_H-M   'P 1'
#
loop_
_entity.id
_entity.type
_entity.pdbx_description
1 polymer ?
#
loop_
_entity_poly.entity_id
_entity_poly.type
_entity_poly.pdbx_seq_one_letter_code
_entity_poly.pdbx_strand_id
1 'polypeptide(L)'
;MKPFPTLYVASANAHKLEEIHTILGKEFSLVSMQTLGKVPELIENEDTFEGNALAKATQLAAWMLREGLGDAPWMTLADDSGLEVDGLDGQPGVKSARFAADETQSIGNAPDEANNAKLLRLLDGVPIERRTGRFRCSLALFQPALGXRGSQFWSFEGACEGVLRDQLSGAHGFGXDPLFQPQGYHQTFGELGSEIKDQISHRSRALHQLKDFFVSSYPSLP
;
A
#
# COMPACT_ATOMS: atom_id res chain seq x y z
N MET A 1 -18.62 -2.33 24.25
CA MET A 1 -17.96 -3.14 23.20
C MET A 1 -16.46 -2.92 23.29
N LYS A 2 -15.69 -4.01 23.33
CA LYS A 2 -14.25 -3.89 23.44
C LYS A 2 -13.70 -3.34 22.13
N PRO A 3 -12.91 -2.29 22.18
CA PRO A 3 -12.38 -1.74 20.92
C PRO A 3 -11.36 -2.68 20.29
N PHE A 4 -11.21 -2.55 18.97
CA PHE A 4 -10.15 -3.25 18.27
C PHE A 4 -8.79 -2.74 18.78
N PRO A 5 -7.73 -3.54 18.62
CA PRO A 5 -6.42 -3.06 19.03
C PRO A 5 -5.99 -1.84 18.23
N THR A 6 -5.11 -1.04 18.82
CA THR A 6 -4.51 0.08 18.10
C THR A 6 -3.63 -0.47 16.98
N LEU A 7 -3.76 0.10 15.80
CA LEU A 7 -2.95 -0.29 14.65
C LEU A 7 -1.89 0.79 14.40
N TYR A 8 -0.64 0.40 14.56
CA TYR A 8 0.50 1.28 14.26
C TYR A 8 0.90 1.05 12.82
N VAL A 9 0.76 2.09 12.01
CA VAL A 9 0.90 1.95 10.57
C VAL A 9 2.34 2.23 10.16
N ALA A 10 2.97 1.24 9.54
CA ALA A 10 4.38 1.26 9.16
C ALA A 10 4.54 1.90 7.78
N SER A 11 4.20 3.18 7.69
CA SER A 11 4.31 3.92 6.44
C SER A 11 4.58 5.38 6.74
N ALA A 12 5.45 5.98 5.92
CA ALA A 12 5.69 7.42 5.92
C ALA A 12 4.99 8.11 4.76
N ASN A 13 4.27 7.35 3.93
CA ASN A 13 3.61 7.91 2.74
C ASN A 13 2.27 8.52 3.14
N ALA A 14 2.20 9.87 3.08
CA ALA A 14 1.02 10.58 3.55
C ALA A 14 -0.25 10.22 2.77
N HIS A 15 -0.09 9.96 1.46
CA HIS A 15 -1.25 9.59 0.64
C HIS A 15 -1.81 8.23 1.06
N LYS A 16 -0.93 7.25 1.31
CA LYS A 16 -1.38 5.95 1.77
C LYS A 16 -2.06 6.05 3.13
N LEU A 17 -1.46 6.83 4.03
CA LEU A 17 -2.06 7.00 5.37
C LEU A 17 -3.44 7.61 5.28
N GLU A 18 -3.63 8.58 4.39
CA GLU A 18 -4.94 9.21 4.22
C GLU A 18 -5.96 8.22 3.70
N GLU A 19 -5.59 7.41 2.70
CA GLU A 19 -6.50 6.40 2.16
C GLU A 19 -6.87 5.36 3.22
N ILE A 20 -5.88 4.91 4.00
CA ILE A 20 -6.13 3.94 5.06
C ILE A 20 -7.10 4.52 6.10
N HIS A 21 -6.86 5.76 6.51
CA HIS A 21 -7.74 6.43 7.48
C HIS A 21 -9.16 6.54 6.97
N THR A 22 -9.30 6.95 5.71
CA THR A 22 -10.62 7.15 5.13
C THR A 22 -11.40 5.85 5.07
N ILE A 23 -10.73 4.77 4.64
CA ILE A 23 -11.42 3.50 4.40
C ILE A 23 -11.71 2.76 5.71
N LEU A 24 -10.76 2.75 6.65
CA LEU A 24 -10.99 2.05 7.91
C LEU A 24 -11.94 2.80 8.84
N GLY A 25 -11.99 4.12 8.70
CA GLY A 25 -12.95 4.91 9.45
C GLY A 25 -12.64 5.01 10.93
N LYS A 26 -13.65 5.42 11.68
CA LYS A 26 -13.50 5.72 13.11
C LYS A 26 -13.55 4.49 13.99
N GLU A 27 -13.84 3.33 13.41
CA GLU A 27 -13.88 2.09 14.17
C GLU A 27 -12.52 1.63 14.62
N PHE A 28 -11.47 2.12 13.96
CA PHE A 28 -10.10 1.71 14.22
C PHE A 28 -9.29 2.87 14.77
N SER A 29 -8.47 2.57 15.77
CA SER A 29 -7.49 3.54 16.27
C SER A 29 -6.21 3.36 15.48
N LEU A 30 -5.87 4.34 14.65
CA LEU A 30 -4.72 4.29 13.75
C LEU A 30 -3.68 5.29 14.22
N VAL A 31 -2.44 4.84 14.34
CA VAL A 31 -1.34 5.71 14.75
C VAL A 31 -0.24 5.59 13.70
N SER A 32 0.15 6.71 13.11
CA SER A 32 1.26 6.72 12.16
C SER A 32 2.58 6.50 12.89
N MET A 33 3.46 5.68 12.31
CA MET A 33 4.77 5.46 12.91
C MET A 33 5.56 6.76 13.06
N GLN A 34 5.24 7.76 12.24
CA GLN A 34 5.95 9.04 12.30
C GLN A 34 5.73 9.77 13.62
N THR A 35 4.67 9.43 14.36
CA THR A 35 4.42 10.06 15.66
C THR A 35 5.17 9.38 16.79
N LEU A 36 5.88 8.30 16.52
CA LEU A 36 6.53 7.50 17.56
C LEU A 36 7.97 7.93 17.84
N GLY A 37 8.47 8.91 17.14
CA GLY A 37 9.83 9.36 17.28
C GLY A 37 10.67 8.97 16.08
N LYS A 38 11.94 8.69 16.30
CA LYS A 38 12.86 8.38 15.21
C LYS A 38 12.82 6.89 14.88
N VAL A 39 11.83 6.49 14.11
CA VAL A 39 11.74 5.11 13.64
C VAL A 39 12.86 4.86 12.65
N PRO A 40 13.59 3.74 12.77
CA PRO A 40 14.61 3.41 11.77
C PRO A 40 13.99 3.23 10.39
N GLU A 41 14.81 3.39 9.37
CA GLU A 41 14.36 3.13 8.01
C GLU A 41 13.92 1.67 7.90
N LEU A 42 12.70 1.46 7.42
CA LEU A 42 12.17 0.11 7.24
C LEU A 42 12.66 -0.42 5.90
N ILE A 43 13.24 -1.61 5.92
CA ILE A 43 13.92 -2.18 4.76
C ILE A 43 12.94 -2.98 3.91
N GLU A 44 12.90 -2.68 2.61
CA GLU A 44 12.02 -3.33 1.64
C GLU A 44 12.88 -3.93 0.54
N ASN A 45 13.46 -5.10 0.81
CA ASN A 45 14.29 -5.75 -0.20
C ASN A 45 13.77 -7.13 -0.56
N GLU A 46 12.49 -7.39 -0.33
CA GLU A 46 11.86 -8.62 -0.77
C GLU A 46 11.40 -8.51 -2.21
N ASP A 47 11.16 -9.66 -2.84
CA ASP A 47 10.77 -9.71 -4.24
C ASP A 47 9.25 -9.63 -4.46
N THR A 48 8.47 -9.62 -3.38
CA THR A 48 7.02 -9.60 -3.47
C THR A 48 6.43 -8.50 -2.61
N PHE A 49 5.24 -8.04 -2.98
CA PHE A 49 4.52 -7.07 -2.16
C PHE A 49 4.24 -7.64 -0.78
N GLU A 50 3.81 -8.90 -0.72
CA GLU A 50 3.53 -9.54 0.56
C GLU A 50 4.76 -9.58 1.45
N GLY A 51 5.91 -9.94 0.87
CA GLY A 51 7.15 -10.01 1.64
C GLY A 51 7.56 -8.65 2.18
N ASN A 52 7.47 -7.61 1.36
CA ASN A 52 7.83 -6.26 1.79
C ASN A 52 6.87 -5.75 2.88
N ALA A 53 5.58 -6.01 2.72
CA ALA A 53 4.61 -5.57 3.73
C ALA A 53 4.91 -6.25 5.07
N LEU A 54 5.11 -7.55 5.05
CA LEU A 54 5.39 -8.28 6.29
C LEU A 54 6.70 -7.82 6.91
N ALA A 55 7.73 -7.61 6.08
CA ALA A 55 9.02 -7.13 6.60
C ALA A 55 8.87 -5.79 7.32
N LYS A 56 8.11 -4.87 6.74
CA LYS A 56 7.91 -3.57 7.37
C LYS A 56 7.12 -3.69 8.68
N ALA A 57 6.06 -4.49 8.67
CA ALA A 57 5.24 -4.63 9.87
C ALA A 57 6.04 -5.25 11.02
N THR A 58 6.84 -6.26 10.73
CA THR A 58 7.64 -6.92 11.76
C THR A 58 8.78 -6.04 12.25
N GLN A 59 9.42 -5.28 11.35
CA GLN A 59 10.49 -4.38 11.75
C GLN A 59 9.97 -3.28 12.68
N LEU A 60 8.81 -2.70 12.35
CA LEU A 60 8.23 -1.67 13.22
C LEU A 60 7.90 -2.26 14.58
N ALA A 61 7.28 -3.44 14.61
CA ALA A 61 6.90 -4.06 15.88
C ALA A 61 8.14 -4.36 16.74
N ALA A 62 9.19 -4.88 16.11
CA ALA A 62 10.41 -5.19 16.85
C ALA A 62 11.03 -3.94 17.45
N TRP A 63 11.07 -2.86 16.67
CA TRP A 63 11.61 -1.60 17.17
C TRP A 63 10.74 -1.06 18.32
N MET A 64 9.40 -1.11 18.17
CA MET A 64 8.51 -0.63 19.23
C MET A 64 8.71 -1.41 20.52
N LEU A 65 8.88 -2.74 20.41
CA LEU A 65 9.12 -3.55 21.60
C LEU A 65 10.42 -3.17 22.29
N ARG A 66 11.49 -2.95 21.50
CA ARG A 66 12.77 -2.55 22.08
C ARG A 66 12.68 -1.20 22.80
N GLU A 67 11.88 -0.30 22.26
CA GLU A 67 11.73 1.04 22.83
C GLU A 67 10.66 1.11 23.91
N GLY A 68 9.96 0.02 24.18
CA GLY A 68 8.90 0.01 25.18
C GLY A 68 7.68 0.83 24.78
N LEU A 69 7.36 0.84 23.49
CA LEU A 69 6.24 1.63 22.99
C LEU A 69 5.03 0.75 22.70
N GLY A 70 3.87 1.40 22.66
CA GLY A 70 2.62 0.75 22.33
C GLY A 70 1.83 0.35 23.57
N ASP A 71 0.57 0.78 23.60
CA ASP A 71 -0.35 0.42 24.68
C ASP A 71 -1.17 -0.79 24.25
N ALA A 72 -1.00 -1.88 24.97
CA ALA A 72 -1.66 -3.13 24.61
C ALA A 72 -3.18 -3.00 24.74
N PRO A 73 -3.95 -3.63 23.89
CA PRO A 73 -3.52 -4.47 22.78
C PRO A 73 -3.18 -3.63 21.54
N TRP A 74 -2.11 -3.99 20.86
CA TRP A 74 -1.72 -3.28 19.64
C TRP A 74 -1.15 -4.24 18.61
N MET A 75 -1.22 -3.81 17.37
CA MET A 75 -0.65 -4.52 16.22
C MET A 75 0.01 -3.51 15.30
N THR A 76 0.87 -4.01 14.40
CA THR A 76 1.38 -3.16 13.32
C THR A 76 0.73 -3.53 12.02
N LEU A 77 0.54 -2.53 11.18
CA LEU A 77 -0.07 -2.68 9.86
C LEU A 77 0.86 -2.06 8.83
N ALA A 78 1.17 -2.81 7.78
CA ALA A 78 2.01 -2.29 6.71
C ALA A 78 1.35 -2.55 5.37
N ASP A 79 1.66 -1.68 4.42
CA ASP A 79 1.15 -1.71 3.05
C ASP A 79 2.34 -1.72 2.11
N ASP A 80 2.36 -2.68 1.18
CA ASP A 80 3.23 -2.54 0.02
C ASP A 80 2.37 -2.68 -1.21
N SER A 81 2.52 -1.74 -2.13
CA SER A 81 1.64 -1.64 -3.28
C SER A 81 2.40 -1.11 -4.47
N GLY A 82 1.88 -1.39 -5.64
CA GLY A 82 2.51 -0.95 -6.86
C GLY A 82 1.72 -1.34 -8.08
N LEU A 83 2.30 -1.01 -9.22
CA LEU A 83 1.70 -1.19 -10.53
C LEU A 83 2.40 -2.33 -11.26
N GLU A 84 1.63 -3.25 -11.82
CA GLU A 84 2.15 -4.29 -12.71
C GLU A 84 1.59 -4.05 -14.10
N VAL A 85 2.46 -3.99 -15.10
CA VAL A 85 2.04 -3.75 -16.48
C VAL A 85 2.38 -4.99 -17.30
N ASP A 86 1.36 -5.55 -17.96
CA ASP A 86 1.54 -6.80 -18.68
C ASP A 86 2.53 -6.67 -19.82
N GLY A 87 2.48 -5.57 -20.56
CA GLY A 87 3.41 -5.33 -21.66
C GLY A 87 4.85 -5.12 -21.23
N LEU A 88 5.10 -4.96 -19.93
CA LEU A 88 6.44 -4.79 -19.38
C LEU A 88 6.81 -5.96 -18.47
N ASP A 89 6.20 -7.11 -18.70
CA ASP A 89 6.48 -8.34 -17.92
C ASP A 89 6.30 -8.12 -16.42
N GLY A 90 5.29 -7.34 -16.05
CA GLY A 90 4.96 -7.08 -14.66
C GLY A 90 5.68 -5.92 -14.01
N GLN A 91 6.63 -5.30 -14.73
CA GLN A 91 7.27 -4.11 -14.19
C GLN A 91 6.27 -2.96 -14.14
N PRO A 92 6.47 -1.99 -13.25
CA PRO A 92 7.54 -1.87 -12.26
C PRO A 92 7.39 -2.76 -11.01
N GLY A 93 6.20 -3.28 -10.71
CA GLY A 93 6.02 -4.21 -9.59
C GLY A 93 6.44 -3.59 -8.27
N VAL A 94 7.22 -4.34 -7.49
CA VAL A 94 7.66 -3.85 -6.17
C VAL A 94 8.57 -2.63 -6.27
N LYS A 95 9.04 -2.31 -7.47
CA LYS A 95 9.91 -1.14 -7.66
C LYS A 95 9.12 0.09 -8.08
N SER A 96 7.79 0.07 -7.98
CA SER A 96 6.97 1.15 -8.53
C SER A 96 7.38 2.53 -8.05
N ALA A 97 7.61 2.71 -6.75
CA ALA A 97 7.95 4.02 -6.22
C ALA A 97 9.37 4.46 -6.59
N ARG A 98 10.22 3.51 -6.97
CA ARG A 98 11.61 3.82 -7.31
C ARG A 98 11.97 3.41 -8.75
N PHE A 99 10.95 3.37 -9.61
CA PHE A 99 11.12 2.86 -10.97
C PHE A 99 12.17 3.62 -11.76
N ALA A 100 12.21 4.94 -11.58
CA ALA A 100 13.19 5.79 -12.28
C ALA A 100 14.34 6.21 -11.38
N ALA A 101 14.57 5.52 -10.26
CA ALA A 101 15.59 5.95 -9.31
C ALA A 101 16.98 5.93 -9.93
N ASP A 102 17.28 4.92 -10.77
CA ASP A 102 18.58 4.84 -11.42
C ASP A 102 18.78 5.97 -12.43
N GLU A 103 17.72 6.43 -13.08
CA GLU A 103 17.82 7.50 -14.06
C GLU A 103 17.91 8.88 -13.41
N THR A 104 17.32 9.04 -12.23
CA THR A 104 17.34 10.30 -11.51
C THR A 104 18.41 10.36 -10.44
N GLN A 105 19.17 9.27 -10.27
CA GLN A 105 20.19 9.17 -9.23
C GLN A 105 19.59 9.39 -7.84
N SER A 106 18.32 8.98 -7.68
CA SER A 106 17.64 9.11 -6.40
C SER A 106 18.08 8.00 -5.45
N ILE A 107 18.18 8.36 -4.16
CA ILE A 107 18.37 7.38 -3.11
C ILE A 107 16.97 7.05 -2.58
N GLY A 108 16.51 5.81 -2.84
CA GLY A 108 15.17 5.43 -2.48
C GLY A 108 14.19 5.76 -3.60
N ASN A 109 13.09 6.43 -3.25
CA ASN A 109 12.02 6.70 -4.22
C ASN A 109 12.43 7.78 -5.21
N ALA A 110 11.92 7.66 -6.42
CA ALA A 110 12.07 8.70 -7.44
C ALA A 110 10.80 9.56 -7.46
N PRO A 111 10.90 10.78 -8.03
CA PRO A 111 9.69 11.59 -8.16
C PRO A 111 8.66 10.92 -9.05
N ASP A 112 7.38 11.13 -8.73
CA ASP A 112 6.30 10.54 -9.54
C ASP A 112 6.42 10.91 -11.01
N GLU A 113 6.78 12.14 -11.29
CA GLU A 113 6.95 12.60 -12.68
C GLU A 113 7.97 11.77 -13.42
N ALA A 114 9.08 11.44 -12.77
CA ALA A 114 10.12 10.64 -13.40
C ALA A 114 9.68 9.19 -13.61
N ASN A 115 9.00 8.63 -12.61
CA ASN A 115 8.47 7.27 -12.74
C ASN A 115 7.46 7.19 -13.89
N ASN A 116 6.58 8.18 -13.99
CA ASN A 116 5.57 8.21 -15.04
C ASN A 116 6.20 8.43 -16.42
N ALA A 117 7.21 9.29 -16.51
CA ALA A 117 7.90 9.52 -17.78
C ALA A 117 8.58 8.25 -18.27
N LYS A 118 9.21 7.51 -17.35
CA LYS A 118 9.84 6.24 -17.74
C LYS A 118 8.79 5.24 -18.23
N LEU A 119 7.66 5.17 -17.54
CA LEU A 119 6.60 4.26 -17.93
C LEU A 119 6.07 4.59 -19.33
N LEU A 120 5.82 5.88 -19.60
CA LEU A 120 5.33 6.32 -20.90
C LEU A 120 6.33 5.98 -21.99
N ARG A 121 7.62 6.19 -21.74
CA ARG A 121 8.66 5.91 -22.73
C ARG A 121 8.72 4.42 -23.05
N LEU A 122 8.64 3.57 -22.03
CA LEU A 122 8.72 2.13 -22.25
C LEU A 122 7.49 1.59 -22.95
N LEU A 123 6.35 2.27 -22.82
CA LEU A 123 5.12 1.85 -23.50
C LEU A 123 4.89 2.58 -24.81
N ASP A 124 5.84 3.38 -25.26
CA ASP A 124 5.69 4.11 -26.52
C ASP A 124 5.49 3.10 -27.66
N GLY A 125 4.47 3.37 -28.48
CA GLY A 125 4.15 2.49 -29.60
C GLY A 125 3.34 1.26 -29.27
N VAL A 126 3.10 0.99 -27.98
CA VAL A 126 2.28 -0.15 -27.58
C VAL A 126 0.81 0.24 -27.69
N PRO A 127 -0.01 -0.50 -28.47
CA PRO A 127 -1.42 -0.14 -28.58
C PRO A 127 -2.17 -0.33 -27.26
N ILE A 128 -3.26 0.43 -27.12
CA ILE A 128 -3.98 0.49 -25.82
C ILE A 128 -4.46 -0.89 -25.38
N GLU A 129 -4.81 -1.76 -26.32
CA GLU A 129 -5.32 -3.09 -26.00
C GLU A 129 -4.25 -3.97 -25.35
N ARG A 130 -2.99 -3.59 -25.49
CA ARG A 130 -1.89 -4.35 -24.90
C ARG A 130 -1.24 -3.63 -23.73
N ARG A 131 -1.86 -2.54 -23.28
CA ARG A 131 -1.34 -1.77 -22.15
C ARG A 131 -2.07 -2.13 -20.85
N THR A 132 -2.54 -3.37 -20.77
CA THR A 132 -3.26 -3.81 -19.56
C THR A 132 -2.31 -3.94 -18.38
N GLY A 133 -2.87 -3.75 -17.21
CA GLY A 133 -2.11 -3.89 -15.98
C GLY A 133 -3.03 -3.79 -14.78
N ARG A 134 -2.43 -3.73 -13.62
CA ARG A 134 -3.21 -3.62 -12.38
C ARG A 134 -2.40 -2.96 -11.31
N PHE A 135 -3.09 -2.22 -10.47
CA PHE A 135 -2.52 -1.87 -9.17
C PHE A 135 -2.70 -3.04 -8.22
N ARG A 136 -1.67 -3.32 -7.44
CA ARG A 136 -1.71 -4.35 -6.41
C ARG A 136 -1.46 -3.73 -5.04
N CYS A 137 -2.12 -4.26 -4.03
CA CYS A 137 -1.85 -3.88 -2.64
C CYS A 137 -1.78 -5.15 -1.81
N SER A 138 -0.74 -5.26 -1.01
CA SER A 138 -0.62 -6.31 -0.01
C SER A 138 -0.53 -5.63 1.35
N LEU A 139 -1.42 -6.02 2.26
CA LEU A 139 -1.39 -5.55 3.64
C LEU A 139 -0.87 -6.67 4.53
N ALA A 140 -0.02 -6.33 5.47
CA ALA A 140 0.42 -7.26 6.52
C ALA A 140 -0.01 -6.72 7.87
N LEU A 141 -0.75 -7.52 8.61
CA LEU A 141 -1.16 -7.22 9.97
C LEU A 141 -0.36 -8.15 10.89
N PHE A 142 0.40 -7.56 11.80
CA PHE A 142 1.30 -8.34 12.65
C PHE A 142 1.01 -8.08 14.11
N GLN A 143 0.82 -9.17 14.86
CA GLN A 143 0.62 -9.11 16.31
C GLN A 143 1.89 -9.66 16.98
N PRO A 144 2.57 -8.83 17.77
CA PRO A 144 3.76 -9.32 18.46
C PRO A 144 3.42 -10.36 19.52
N ALA A 145 4.44 -11.14 19.92
CA ALA A 145 4.26 -12.16 20.95
C ALA A 145 3.82 -11.52 22.26
N LEU A 146 2.89 -12.18 22.95
CA LEU A 146 2.35 -11.73 24.24
C LEU A 146 2.40 -12.90 25.21
N GLY A 147 3.32 -12.78 26.13
CA GLY A 147 3.50 -13.86 27.11
C GLY A 147 3.87 -15.16 26.42
N UNK A 148 3.15 -16.00 26.59
CA UNK A 148 3.35 -17.22 26.08
C UNK A 148 2.96 -17.40 24.74
N ARG A 149 2.17 -16.62 24.38
CA ARG A 149 1.65 -16.69 23.03
C ARG A 149 2.65 -16.10 22.04
N GLY A 150 2.91 -16.86 20.98
CA GLY A 150 3.83 -16.40 19.95
C GLY A 150 3.23 -15.32 19.06
N SER A 151 4.07 -14.73 18.23
CA SER A 151 3.60 -13.74 17.28
C SER A 151 2.75 -14.38 16.19
N GLN A 152 1.87 -13.59 15.59
CA GLN A 152 1.00 -14.02 14.48
C GLN A 152 0.96 -12.93 13.43
N PHE A 153 0.64 -13.32 12.21
CA PHE A 153 0.41 -12.33 11.17
C PHE A 153 -0.67 -12.79 10.21
N TRP A 154 -1.27 -11.84 9.54
CA TRP A 154 -2.31 -12.07 8.53
C TRP A 154 -2.01 -11.17 7.35
N SER A 155 -2.30 -11.66 6.13
CA SER A 155 -2.11 -10.91 4.89
C SER A 155 -3.44 -10.70 4.20
N PHE A 156 -3.60 -9.52 3.58
CA PHE A 156 -4.79 -9.18 2.82
C PHE A 156 -4.34 -8.60 1.49
N GLU A 157 -5.00 -9.01 0.40
CA GLU A 157 -4.57 -8.65 -0.94
C GLU A 157 -5.71 -7.97 -1.68
N GLY A 158 -5.34 -6.96 -2.49
CA GLY A 158 -6.29 -6.31 -3.37
C GLY A 158 -5.65 -5.98 -4.68
N ALA A 159 -6.46 -6.00 -5.74
CA ALA A 159 -6.00 -5.63 -7.07
C ALA A 159 -7.10 -4.85 -7.77
N CYS A 160 -6.68 -3.91 -8.62
CA CYS A 160 -7.59 -3.14 -9.45
C CYS A 160 -7.07 -3.23 -10.88
N GLU A 161 -7.83 -3.90 -11.75
CA GLU A 161 -7.44 -4.08 -13.15
C GLU A 161 -7.72 -2.82 -13.96
N GLY A 162 -6.92 -2.60 -15.00
CA GLY A 162 -7.12 -1.46 -15.87
C GLY A 162 -6.15 -1.43 -17.02
N VAL A 163 -6.02 -0.25 -17.63
CA VAL A 163 -5.10 -0.04 -18.73
C VAL A 163 -4.30 1.22 -18.48
N LEU A 164 -3.11 1.27 -19.06
CA LEU A 164 -2.21 2.43 -18.97
C LEU A 164 -2.44 3.35 -20.17
N ARG A 165 -2.80 4.59 -19.89
CA ARG A 165 -3.01 5.60 -20.93
C ARG A 165 -1.67 6.04 -21.52
N ASP A 166 -1.74 6.68 -22.67
CA ASP A 166 -0.54 7.16 -23.36
C ASP A 166 -0.19 8.59 -23.03
N GLN A 167 -0.94 9.20 -22.15
CA GLN A 167 -0.63 10.53 -21.63
C GLN A 167 -1.27 10.70 -20.26
N LEU A 168 -0.67 11.59 -19.48
CA LEU A 168 -1.18 11.90 -18.15
C LEU A 168 -2.52 12.61 -18.24
N SER A 169 -3.43 12.27 -17.32
CA SER A 169 -4.73 12.92 -17.28
C SER A 169 -5.23 12.96 -15.84
N GLY A 170 -5.58 14.17 -15.39
CA GLY A 170 -6.09 14.38 -14.04
C GLY A 170 -5.00 14.71 -13.05
N ALA A 171 -5.42 15.22 -11.90
CA ALA A 171 -4.49 15.70 -10.88
C ALA A 171 -4.77 15.13 -9.50
N HIS A 172 -5.74 14.23 -9.38
CA HIS A 172 -6.03 13.62 -8.08
C HIS A 172 -5.08 12.46 -7.81
N GLY A 173 -4.89 12.16 -6.53
CA GLY A 173 -4.11 11.01 -6.11
C GLY A 173 -2.61 11.22 -6.21
N PHE A 174 -1.90 10.13 -6.48
CA PHE A 174 -0.44 10.14 -6.51
C PHE A 174 0.06 8.99 -7.39
N GLY A 175 1.38 8.98 -7.60
CA GLY A 175 1.98 7.89 -8.36
C GLY A 175 1.46 7.80 -9.78
N UNK A 176 1.04 6.71 -10.22
CA UNK A 176 0.67 6.44 -11.35
C UNK A 176 -0.61 6.63 -11.64
N ASP A 177 -1.42 7.56 -10.45
CA ASP A 177 -2.84 7.62 -10.75
C ASP A 177 -3.22 8.30 -12.09
N PRO A 178 -2.45 9.26 -12.55
CA PRO A 178 -2.88 9.95 -13.77
C PRO A 178 -2.70 9.13 -15.05
N LEU A 179 -2.03 8.01 -15.00
CA LEU A 179 -1.90 7.13 -16.17
C LEU A 179 -2.82 5.92 -16.13
N PHE A 180 -3.45 5.62 -15.02
CA PHE A 180 -4.17 4.36 -14.85
C PHE A 180 -5.67 4.56 -14.99
N GLN A 181 -6.25 3.90 -16.00
CA GLN A 181 -7.68 3.89 -16.24
C GLN A 181 -8.26 2.57 -15.72
N PRO A 182 -9.01 2.61 -14.62
CA PRO A 182 -9.55 1.36 -14.08
C PRO A 182 -10.62 0.76 -14.98
N GLN A 183 -10.70 -0.55 -14.94
CA GLN A 183 -11.67 -1.30 -15.73
C GLN A 183 -13.08 -0.82 -15.40
N GLY A 184 -13.89 -0.61 -16.45
CA GLY A 184 -15.25 -0.14 -16.28
C GLY A 184 -15.41 1.37 -16.28
N TYR A 185 -14.33 2.11 -16.40
CA TYR A 185 -14.35 3.57 -16.43
C TYR A 185 -13.63 4.07 -17.68
N HIS A 186 -14.00 5.27 -18.10
CA HIS A 186 -13.34 5.92 -19.24
C HIS A 186 -12.33 6.97 -18.81
N GLN A 187 -12.15 7.15 -17.50
CA GLN A 187 -11.30 8.18 -16.92
C GLN A 187 -10.21 7.50 -16.08
N THR A 188 -9.10 8.21 -15.90
CA THR A 188 -8.04 7.73 -15.03
C THR A 188 -8.40 7.97 -13.55
N PHE A 189 -7.68 7.30 -12.64
CA PHE A 189 -7.82 7.62 -11.23
C PHE A 189 -7.51 9.09 -10.95
N GLY A 190 -6.58 9.67 -11.72
CA GLY A 190 -6.29 11.09 -11.56
C GLY A 190 -7.46 11.99 -11.90
N GLU A 191 -8.37 11.52 -12.77
CA GLU A 191 -9.57 12.26 -13.13
C GLU A 191 -10.74 11.94 -12.21
N LEU A 192 -10.86 10.67 -11.79
CA LEU A 192 -12.03 10.21 -11.04
C LEU A 192 -12.09 10.74 -9.63
N GLY A 193 -10.94 10.92 -8.99
CA GLY A 193 -10.91 11.46 -7.65
C GLY A 193 -11.00 10.40 -6.56
N SER A 194 -10.82 10.85 -5.33
CA SER A 194 -10.65 9.95 -4.19
C SER A 194 -11.92 9.19 -3.84
N GLU A 195 -13.09 9.80 -4.00
CA GLU A 195 -14.33 9.14 -3.60
C GLU A 195 -14.54 7.83 -4.36
N ILE A 196 -14.32 7.87 -5.68
CA ILE A 196 -14.45 6.66 -6.49
C ILE A 196 -13.29 5.72 -6.23
N LYS A 197 -12.07 6.25 -6.13
CA LYS A 197 -10.90 5.43 -5.87
C LYS A 197 -11.06 4.63 -4.58
N ASP A 198 -11.60 5.26 -3.54
CA ASP A 198 -11.79 4.59 -2.25
C ASP A 198 -12.81 3.46 -2.33
N GLN A 199 -13.62 3.41 -3.37
CA GLN A 199 -14.59 2.33 -3.55
C GLN A 199 -14.02 1.15 -4.33
N ILE A 200 -13.11 1.39 -5.28
CA ILE A 200 -12.73 0.34 -6.23
C ILE A 200 -11.25 0.03 -6.27
N SER A 201 -10.42 0.76 -5.54
CA SER A 201 -8.98 0.62 -5.67
C SER A 201 -8.46 -0.68 -5.05
N HIS A 202 -7.23 -0.99 -5.42
CA HIS A 202 -6.49 -2.12 -4.85
C HIS A 202 -6.42 -2.03 -3.33
N ARG A 203 -6.08 -0.84 -2.81
CA ARG A 203 -5.96 -0.66 -1.36
C ARG A 203 -7.31 -0.77 -0.67
N SER A 204 -8.35 -0.21 -1.28
CA SER A 204 -9.69 -0.32 -0.74
C SER A 204 -10.12 -1.77 -0.60
N ARG A 205 -9.84 -2.58 -1.61
CA ARG A 205 -10.23 -3.99 -1.58
C ARG A 205 -9.50 -4.75 -0.47
N ALA A 206 -8.20 -4.50 -0.33
CA ALA A 206 -7.43 -5.13 0.73
C ALA A 206 -7.90 -4.68 2.11
N LEU A 207 -8.19 -3.39 2.27
CA LEU A 207 -8.63 -2.86 3.57
C LEU A 207 -10.00 -3.37 3.97
N HIS A 208 -10.89 -3.59 2.99
CA HIS A 208 -12.18 -4.18 3.32
C HIS A 208 -12.05 -5.61 3.81
N GLN A 209 -11.11 -6.38 3.28
CA GLN A 209 -10.83 -7.70 3.80
C GLN A 209 -10.33 -7.63 5.24
N LEU A 210 -9.48 -6.65 5.55
CA LEU A 210 -9.00 -6.46 6.90
C LEU A 210 -10.14 -6.11 7.85
N LYS A 211 -11.05 -5.24 7.44
CA LYS A 211 -12.22 -4.92 8.24
C LYS A 211 -13.06 -6.16 8.51
N ASP A 212 -13.30 -6.95 7.47
CA ASP A 212 -14.07 -8.19 7.64
C ASP A 212 -13.41 -9.13 8.62
N PHE A 213 -12.10 -9.23 8.58
CA PHE A 213 -11.35 -10.05 9.54
C PHE A 213 -11.62 -9.63 10.97
N PHE A 214 -11.54 -8.32 11.23
CA PHE A 214 -11.76 -7.83 12.58
C PHE A 214 -13.20 -8.04 13.04
N VAL A 215 -14.17 -7.84 12.15
CA VAL A 215 -15.58 -7.99 12.50
C VAL A 215 -15.93 -9.45 12.75
N SER A 216 -15.43 -10.37 11.93
CA SER A 216 -15.88 -11.75 11.97
C SER A 216 -14.96 -12.66 12.79
N SER A 217 -13.68 -12.34 12.91
CA SER A 217 -12.71 -13.28 13.49
C SER A 217 -12.03 -12.76 14.76
N TYR A 218 -11.77 -11.45 14.82
CA TYR A 218 -10.96 -10.92 15.91
C TYR A 218 -11.55 -11.18 17.30
N PRO A 219 -12.87 -11.04 17.52
CA PRO A 219 -13.40 -11.27 18.87
C PRO A 219 -13.17 -12.67 19.40
N SER A 220 -12.94 -13.63 18.53
CA SER A 220 -12.68 -15.01 18.98
C SER A 220 -11.19 -15.28 19.15
N LEU A 221 -10.34 -14.31 18.85
CA LEU A 221 -8.91 -14.47 19.10
C LEU A 221 -8.66 -14.32 20.60
N PRO A 222 -7.94 -15.24 21.20
CA PRO A 222 -7.75 -15.25 22.66
C PRO A 222 -6.91 -14.11 23.19
#